data_2c08c1f4c8fca101b8132698282f9c01
#
_entry.id   2c08c1f4c8fca101b8132698282f9c01
#
_cell.length_a   1.000
_cell.length_b   1.000
_cell.length_c   1.000
_cell.angle_alpha   90.00
_cell.angle_beta   90.00
_cell.angle_gamma   90.00
#
_symmetry.space_group_name_H-M   'P 1'
#
loop_
_entity.id
_entity.type
_entity.pdbx_description
1 polymer ?
#
loop_
_entity_poly.entity_id
_entity_poly.type
_entity_poly.pdbx_seq_one_letter_code
_entity_poly.pdbx_strand_id
1 'polypeptide(L)'
;RMMDWLAGRTDPRYTPAAFFLHFAPEYHAGTKAAQRHLEFFRATDMDFVKIQFEQTYKPQPFLKTPADWAKLPLRPMEDYEPLLVAVREIVKAAKRDALILMTLYSPFMHAGHAATAPVLKRHLEEDPERVK
;
A
#
# COMPACT_ATOMS: atom_id res chain seq x y z
N ARG A 1 -23.31 -9.95 -6.04
CA ARG A 1 -23.51 -8.48 -6.14
C ARG A 1 -22.34 -7.82 -6.86
N MET A 2 -21.10 -7.91 -6.31
CA MET A 2 -19.92 -7.34 -6.96
C MET A 2 -19.61 -7.93 -8.34
N MET A 3 -19.70 -9.26 -8.50
CA MET A 3 -19.49 -9.92 -9.79
C MET A 3 -20.54 -9.53 -10.82
N ASP A 4 -21.77 -9.25 -10.39
CA ASP A 4 -22.82 -8.75 -11.28
C ASP A 4 -22.52 -7.33 -11.74
N TRP A 5 -22.04 -6.48 -10.83
CA TRP A 5 -21.59 -5.12 -11.14
C TRP A 5 -20.45 -5.12 -12.16
N LEU A 6 -19.42 -5.97 -11.94
CA LEU A 6 -18.32 -6.13 -12.90
C LEU A 6 -18.75 -6.65 -14.27
N ALA A 7 -19.83 -7.42 -14.32
CA ALA A 7 -20.44 -7.92 -15.55
C ALA A 7 -21.43 -6.91 -16.18
N GLY A 8 -21.48 -5.67 -15.71
CA GLY A 8 -22.38 -4.63 -16.21
C GLY A 8 -23.85 -4.81 -15.81
N ARG A 9 -24.17 -5.77 -14.95
CA ARG A 9 -25.51 -5.96 -14.38
C ARG A 9 -25.64 -5.12 -13.11
N THR A 10 -25.85 -3.82 -13.27
CA THR A 10 -25.85 -2.87 -12.17
C THR A 10 -27.22 -2.71 -11.51
N ASP A 11 -27.25 -2.71 -10.18
CA ASP A 11 -28.37 -2.16 -9.39
C ASP A 11 -28.01 -0.69 -9.10
N PRO A 12 -28.83 0.30 -9.50
CA PRO A 12 -28.57 1.71 -9.28
C PRO A 12 -28.50 2.10 -7.78
N ARG A 13 -29.00 1.24 -6.90
CA ARG A 13 -28.93 1.42 -5.43
C ARG A 13 -27.65 0.87 -4.82
N TYR A 14 -26.80 0.20 -5.61
CA TYR A 14 -25.56 -0.41 -5.16
C TYR A 14 -24.36 0.33 -5.68
N THR A 15 -23.54 0.85 -4.77
CA THR A 15 -22.24 1.44 -5.06
C THR A 15 -21.18 0.62 -4.33
N PRO A 16 -20.24 -0.02 -5.06
CA PRO A 16 -19.12 -0.72 -4.42
C PRO A 16 -18.31 0.24 -3.58
N ALA A 17 -17.96 -0.17 -2.37
CA ALA A 17 -17.18 0.66 -1.46
C ALA A 17 -16.00 -0.09 -0.85
N ALA A 18 -14.87 0.61 -0.76
CA ALA A 18 -13.68 0.14 -0.07
C ALA A 18 -13.11 1.27 0.78
N PHE A 19 -13.04 1.05 2.08
CA PHE A 19 -12.38 1.94 3.02
C PHE A 19 -11.13 1.26 3.58
N PHE A 20 -10.23 2.06 4.13
CA PHE A 20 -9.04 1.55 4.79
C PHE A 20 -8.77 2.32 6.08
N LEU A 21 -8.04 1.68 6.96
CA LEU A 21 -7.48 2.30 8.16
C LEU A 21 -5.99 2.01 8.22
N HIS A 22 -5.22 2.96 8.72
CA HIS A 22 -3.89 2.70 9.23
C HIS A 22 -4.05 2.09 10.61
N PHE A 23 -3.80 0.80 10.72
CA PHE A 23 -3.86 0.10 12.00
C PHE A 23 -2.64 0.43 12.86
N ALA A 24 -2.68 0.04 14.13
CA ALA A 24 -1.52 0.16 15.00
C ALA A 24 -0.34 -0.68 14.49
N PRO A 25 0.92 -0.29 14.77
CA PRO A 25 2.12 -0.89 14.19
C PRO A 25 2.24 -2.42 14.29
N GLU A 26 1.70 -3.02 15.34
CA GLU A 26 1.67 -4.46 15.54
C GLU A 26 0.83 -5.23 14.51
N TYR A 27 0.00 -4.52 13.73
CA TYR A 27 -0.85 -5.07 12.67
C TYR A 27 -0.36 -4.71 11.26
N HIS A 28 0.88 -4.24 11.12
CA HIS A 28 1.41 -3.80 9.82
C HIS A 28 1.97 -4.94 8.97
N ALA A 29 2.14 -6.14 9.53
CA ALA A 29 2.77 -7.25 8.82
C ALA A 29 2.32 -8.63 9.31
N GLY A 30 2.55 -9.65 8.50
CA GLY A 30 2.33 -11.06 8.84
C GLY A 30 0.88 -11.41 9.16
N THR A 31 0.71 -12.48 9.90
CA THR A 31 -0.60 -13.03 10.28
C THR A 31 -1.48 -12.03 11.05
N LYS A 32 -0.89 -11.21 11.90
CA LYS A 32 -1.65 -10.18 12.65
C LYS A 32 -2.25 -9.14 11.70
N ALA A 33 -1.52 -8.73 10.68
CA ALA A 33 -2.06 -7.84 9.64
C ALA A 33 -3.22 -8.50 8.90
N ALA A 34 -3.07 -9.76 8.51
CA ALA A 34 -4.13 -10.50 7.83
C ALA A 34 -5.40 -10.59 8.70
N GLN A 35 -5.28 -10.99 9.96
CA GLN A 35 -6.40 -11.09 10.89
C GLN A 35 -7.12 -9.75 11.03
N ARG A 36 -6.36 -8.65 11.24
CA ARG A 36 -6.94 -7.33 11.45
C ARG A 36 -7.68 -6.79 10.24
N HIS A 37 -7.15 -7.00 9.02
CA HIS A 37 -7.84 -6.62 7.78
C HIS A 37 -9.13 -7.42 7.57
N LEU A 38 -9.11 -8.74 7.86
CA LEU A 38 -10.30 -9.58 7.75
C LEU A 38 -11.37 -9.23 8.79
N GLU A 39 -10.99 -8.89 10.02
CA GLU A 39 -11.90 -8.39 11.06
C GLU A 39 -12.56 -7.09 10.60
N PHE A 40 -11.77 -6.14 10.10
CA PHE A 40 -12.27 -4.86 9.61
C PHE A 40 -13.23 -5.04 8.43
N PHE A 41 -12.87 -5.88 7.46
CA PHE A 41 -13.73 -6.23 6.33
C PHE A 41 -15.09 -6.78 6.78
N ARG A 42 -15.08 -7.75 7.70
CA ARG A 42 -16.31 -8.36 8.22
C ARG A 42 -17.16 -7.39 9.02
N ALA A 43 -16.53 -6.53 9.80
CA ALA A 43 -17.23 -5.56 10.64
C ALA A 43 -17.88 -4.42 9.83
N THR A 44 -17.36 -4.13 8.65
CA THR A 44 -17.81 -3.03 7.79
C THR A 44 -18.71 -3.47 6.62
N ASP A 45 -18.85 -4.78 6.41
CA ASP A 45 -19.61 -5.37 5.29
C ASP A 45 -19.27 -4.76 3.91
N MET A 46 -17.97 -4.44 3.71
CA MET A 46 -17.48 -3.90 2.45
C MET A 46 -17.42 -4.96 1.35
N ASP A 47 -17.35 -4.51 0.10
CA ASP A 47 -17.19 -5.38 -1.07
C ASP A 47 -15.74 -5.80 -1.33
N PHE A 48 -14.79 -5.14 -0.67
CA PHE A 48 -13.36 -5.34 -0.86
C PHE A 48 -12.67 -5.57 0.47
N VAL A 49 -11.68 -6.48 0.46
CA VAL A 49 -10.62 -6.44 1.48
C VAL A 49 -9.54 -5.53 0.96
N LYS A 50 -9.44 -4.32 1.50
CA LYS A 50 -8.41 -3.38 1.12
C LYS A 50 -7.21 -3.49 2.05
N ILE A 51 -6.09 -3.98 1.52
CA ILE A 51 -4.83 -4.14 2.25
C ILE A 51 -4.05 -2.84 2.17
N GLN A 52 -3.71 -2.26 3.31
CA GLN A 52 -2.91 -1.06 3.40
C GLN A 52 -1.41 -1.41 3.37
N PHE A 53 -0.65 -0.63 2.62
CA PHE A 53 0.80 -0.76 2.54
C PHE A 53 1.44 0.13 3.60
N GLU A 54 2.12 -0.50 4.57
CA GLU A 54 2.75 0.22 5.69
C GLU A 54 4.29 0.19 5.62
N GLN A 55 4.84 -0.45 4.61
CA GLN A 55 6.30 -0.61 4.45
C GLN A 55 6.92 0.50 3.59
N THR A 56 6.72 1.74 4.01
CA THR A 56 7.32 2.89 3.33
C THR A 56 8.82 2.99 3.63
N TYR A 57 9.55 3.76 2.81
CA TYR A 57 10.92 4.14 3.16
C TYR A 57 10.90 5.01 4.41
N LYS A 58 11.86 4.79 5.30
CA LYS A 58 12.15 5.75 6.37
C LYS A 58 12.98 6.89 5.80
N PRO A 59 12.90 8.10 6.38
CA PRO A 59 13.75 9.21 5.97
C PRO A 59 15.23 8.83 5.95
N GLN A 60 15.91 9.18 4.86
CA GLN A 60 17.32 8.88 4.62
C GLN A 60 18.16 10.15 4.81
N PRO A 61 18.86 10.32 5.94
CA PRO A 61 19.57 11.57 6.26
C PRO A 61 20.70 11.91 5.29
N PHE A 62 21.14 10.94 4.48
CA PHE A 62 22.19 11.13 3.49
C PHE A 62 21.68 11.78 2.19
N LEU A 63 20.37 11.85 1.94
CA LEU A 63 19.79 12.48 0.74
C LEU A 63 19.83 14.01 0.84
N LYS A 64 21.00 14.59 0.63
CA LYS A 64 21.24 16.04 0.77
C LYS A 64 21.31 16.76 -0.57
N THR A 65 21.71 16.07 -1.62
CA THR A 65 21.84 16.57 -2.99
C THR A 65 21.13 15.64 -3.99
N PRO A 66 20.81 16.11 -5.21
CA PRO A 66 20.27 15.25 -6.26
C PRO A 66 21.16 14.02 -6.57
N ALA A 67 22.48 14.16 -6.50
CA ALA A 67 23.40 13.05 -6.75
C ALA A 67 23.31 11.90 -5.72
N ASP A 68 22.76 12.17 -4.54
CA ASP A 68 22.66 11.16 -3.49
C ASP A 68 21.56 10.12 -3.75
N TRP A 69 20.63 10.40 -4.66
CA TRP A 69 19.57 9.45 -5.02
C TRP A 69 20.13 8.15 -5.60
N ALA A 70 21.26 8.21 -6.32
CA ALA A 70 21.95 7.03 -6.83
C ALA A 70 22.45 6.08 -5.71
N LYS A 71 22.53 6.55 -4.47
CA LYS A 71 22.95 5.77 -3.30
C LYS A 71 21.79 5.09 -2.59
N LEU A 72 20.55 5.40 -2.97
CA LEU A 72 19.37 4.80 -2.33
C LEU A 72 19.30 3.30 -2.69
N PRO A 73 19.40 2.41 -1.70
CA PRO A 73 19.41 0.99 -1.99
C PRO A 73 18.03 0.51 -2.45
N LEU A 74 18.01 -0.40 -3.40
CA LEU A 74 16.81 -1.18 -3.67
C LEU A 74 16.53 -2.10 -2.47
N ARG A 75 15.28 -2.16 -2.05
CA ARG A 75 14.88 -3.10 -1.00
C ARG A 75 14.93 -4.53 -1.53
N PRO A 76 15.56 -5.45 -0.82
CA PRO A 76 15.53 -6.85 -1.18
C PRO A 76 14.11 -7.41 -1.02
N MET A 77 13.80 -8.48 -1.77
CA MET A 77 12.47 -9.10 -1.73
C MET A 77 12.10 -9.63 -0.34
N GLU A 78 13.09 -10.02 0.44
CA GLU A 78 12.92 -10.53 1.80
C GLU A 78 12.24 -9.53 2.73
N ASP A 79 12.47 -8.24 2.51
CA ASP A 79 11.82 -7.16 3.29
C ASP A 79 10.30 -7.13 3.11
N TYR A 80 9.81 -7.66 1.98
CA TYR A 80 8.38 -7.73 1.68
C TYR A 80 7.71 -9.02 2.15
N GLU A 81 8.48 -10.04 2.57
CA GLU A 81 7.92 -11.34 2.96
C GLU A 81 6.86 -11.23 4.07
N PRO A 82 7.02 -10.42 5.13
CA PRO A 82 5.95 -10.26 6.12
C PRO A 82 4.64 -9.69 5.55
N LEU A 83 4.74 -8.81 4.55
CA LEU A 83 3.56 -8.30 3.84
C LEU A 83 2.96 -9.40 2.94
N LEU A 84 3.79 -10.14 2.22
CA LEU A 84 3.33 -11.23 1.35
C LEU A 84 2.65 -12.35 2.15
N VAL A 85 3.09 -12.62 3.37
CA VAL A 85 2.37 -13.52 4.30
C VAL A 85 0.96 -13.02 4.56
N ALA A 86 0.80 -11.75 4.90
CA ALA A 86 -0.52 -11.16 5.13
C ALA A 86 -1.42 -11.26 3.88
N VAL A 87 -0.88 -10.95 2.70
CA VAL A 87 -1.62 -11.03 1.43
C VAL A 87 -2.08 -12.46 1.16
N ARG A 88 -1.19 -13.45 1.29
CA ARG A 88 -1.54 -14.87 1.06
C ARG A 88 -2.65 -15.36 2.00
N GLU A 89 -2.58 -15.00 3.28
CA GLU A 89 -3.59 -15.38 4.26
C GLU A 89 -4.95 -14.72 3.97
N ILE A 90 -4.95 -13.44 3.61
CA ILE A 90 -6.18 -12.73 3.23
C ILE A 90 -6.79 -13.34 1.97
N VAL A 91 -5.98 -13.59 0.93
CA VAL A 91 -6.45 -14.23 -0.29
C VAL A 91 -7.05 -15.60 -0.01
N LYS A 92 -6.37 -16.42 0.81
CA LYS A 92 -6.86 -17.74 1.20
C LYS A 92 -8.22 -17.66 1.91
N ALA A 93 -8.39 -16.67 2.78
CA ALA A 93 -9.58 -16.54 3.62
C ALA A 93 -10.77 -15.88 2.91
N ALA A 94 -10.53 -14.90 2.02
CA ALA A 94 -11.60 -14.02 1.52
C ALA A 94 -11.81 -14.05 -0.02
N LYS A 95 -11.01 -14.77 -0.81
CA LYS A 95 -11.07 -14.76 -2.29
C LYS A 95 -12.42 -15.15 -2.90
N ARG A 96 -13.29 -15.79 -2.14
CA ARG A 96 -14.64 -16.17 -2.59
C ARG A 96 -15.72 -15.16 -2.17
N ASP A 97 -15.40 -14.33 -1.18
CA ASP A 97 -16.35 -13.46 -0.52
C ASP A 97 -16.17 -11.99 -0.92
N ALA A 98 -14.95 -11.61 -1.32
CA ALA A 98 -14.59 -10.25 -1.65
C ALA A 98 -13.54 -10.14 -2.76
N LEU A 99 -13.48 -8.99 -3.41
CA LEU A 99 -12.31 -8.60 -4.17
C LEU A 99 -11.22 -8.09 -3.22
N ILE A 100 -9.97 -8.40 -3.55
CA ILE A 100 -8.83 -8.04 -2.72
C ILE A 100 -8.04 -6.96 -3.44
N LEU A 101 -7.88 -5.83 -2.78
CA LEU A 101 -7.14 -4.67 -3.28
C LEU A 101 -5.92 -4.44 -2.41
N MET A 102 -4.76 -4.30 -3.04
CA MET A 102 -3.54 -3.88 -2.36
C MET A 102 -3.23 -2.42 -2.68
N THR A 103 -3.03 -1.60 -1.65
CA THR A 103 -2.49 -0.26 -1.85
C THR A 103 -1.00 -0.36 -2.22
N LEU A 104 -0.61 0.31 -3.28
CA LEU A 104 0.79 0.51 -3.63
C LEU A 104 1.03 2.01 -3.79
N TYR A 105 2.11 2.48 -3.21
CA TYR A 105 2.53 3.87 -3.40
C TYR A 105 3.34 4.01 -4.69
N SER A 106 3.17 5.14 -5.38
CA SER A 106 3.99 5.47 -6.54
C SER A 106 5.46 5.68 -6.15
N PRO A 107 6.40 5.56 -7.09
CA PRO A 107 7.80 5.92 -6.85
C PRO A 107 7.96 7.33 -6.25
N PHE A 108 7.17 8.30 -6.73
CA PHE A 108 7.16 9.66 -6.20
C PHE A 108 6.78 9.73 -4.71
N MET A 109 5.76 8.97 -4.29
CA MET A 109 5.38 8.90 -2.88
C MET A 109 6.49 8.26 -2.04
N HIS A 110 7.12 7.21 -2.53
CA HIS A 110 8.26 6.58 -1.86
C HIS A 110 9.46 7.53 -1.74
N ALA A 111 9.74 8.30 -2.78
CA ALA A 111 10.76 9.33 -2.74
C ALA A 111 10.45 10.41 -1.68
N GLY A 112 9.20 10.84 -1.58
CA GLY A 112 8.76 11.76 -0.53
C GLY A 112 8.95 11.22 0.89
N HIS A 113 8.74 9.91 1.10
CA HIS A 113 9.02 9.26 2.38
C HIS A 113 10.53 9.17 2.68
N ALA A 114 11.35 8.89 1.65
CA ALA A 114 12.80 8.75 1.80
C ALA A 114 13.50 10.09 2.08
N ALA A 115 13.04 11.19 1.46
CA ALA A 115 13.73 12.49 1.52
C ALA A 115 12.97 13.59 2.25
N THR A 116 11.72 13.43 2.59
CA THR A 116 10.72 14.46 2.92
C THR A 116 10.27 15.28 1.70
N ALA A 117 9.04 15.78 1.71
CA ALA A 117 8.49 16.50 0.57
C ALA A 117 9.26 17.79 0.19
N PRO A 118 9.72 18.63 1.14
CA PRO A 118 10.51 19.82 0.81
C PRO A 118 11.86 19.51 0.17
N VAL A 119 12.54 18.44 0.64
CA VAL A 119 13.84 18.03 0.09
C VAL A 119 13.65 17.45 -1.32
N LEU A 120 12.65 16.58 -1.52
CA LEU A 120 12.34 16.03 -2.83
C LEU A 120 12.00 17.13 -3.84
N LYS A 121 11.17 18.10 -3.46
CA LYS A 121 10.81 19.24 -4.32
C LYS A 121 12.07 20.01 -4.74
N ARG A 122 12.92 20.38 -3.81
CA ARG A 122 14.18 21.09 -4.09
C ARG A 122 15.07 20.32 -5.05
N HIS A 123 15.28 19.03 -4.82
CA HIS A 123 16.12 18.19 -5.67
C HIS A 123 15.55 18.03 -7.09
N LEU A 124 14.23 17.98 -7.23
CA LEU A 124 13.57 17.96 -8.54
C LEU A 124 13.72 19.31 -9.29
N GLU A 125 13.75 20.43 -8.58
CA GLU A 125 14.00 21.76 -9.16
C GLU A 125 15.48 21.94 -9.56
N GLU A 126 16.41 21.38 -8.78
CA GLU A 126 17.85 21.47 -9.03
C GLU A 126 18.34 20.54 -10.16
N ASP A 127 17.93 19.27 -10.16
CA ASP A 127 18.34 18.27 -11.15
C ASP A 127 17.33 17.11 -11.22
N PRO A 128 16.25 17.26 -12.01
CA PRO A 128 15.20 16.25 -12.11
C PRO A 128 15.69 14.92 -12.68
N GLU A 129 16.72 14.91 -13.51
CA GLU A 129 17.23 13.68 -14.14
C GLU A 129 17.92 12.74 -13.14
N ARG A 130 18.47 13.28 -12.08
CA ARG A 130 19.10 12.47 -11.01
C ARG A 130 18.13 11.93 -9.98
N VAL A 131 16.90 12.44 -9.96
CA VAL A 131 15.85 12.03 -9.01
C VAL A 131 14.93 10.96 -9.60
N LYS A 132 14.99 10.74 -10.90
CA LYS A 132 14.15 9.74 -11.63
C LYS A 132 14.55 8.30 -11.38
#